data_7c238b7c43efe892a3edcbd571dcfd11
#
_entry.id   7c238b7c43efe892a3edcbd571dcfd11
#
_cell.length_a   1.000
_cell.length_b   1.000
_cell.length_c   1.000
_cell.angle_alpha   90.00
_cell.angle_beta   90.00
_cell.angle_gamma   90.00
#
_symmetry.space_group_name_H-M   'P 1'
#
loop_
_entity.id
_entity.type
_entity.pdbx_description
1 polymer ?
#
loop_
_entity_poly.entity_id
_entity_poly.type
_entity_poly.pdbx_seq_one_letter_code
_entity_poly.pdbx_strand_id
1 'polypeptide(L)'
;MLSIMLSHQRFVHVFPFNVFESFGHWGVDVFLFLSGMGMVSSLIAHSVKQFYYRRFKRLIPLCVFCGTIKYGVFLLAGSSLKNLEVGLNTGPWSIFSMDLWFVYSIIFYYLLSPLFFRLLKSYPYVFMLLSFVMASAMHYKFSEMVGYNWLNPLGIALYTFDRLPVFLIGMLVAIYKERLQNYHFLCSATFAIITVCLALLLKVNYLPSSLQAFVYPLLSLGVLSIITIQVALFQRSSEKIVMPLSFIGNHSLEIYLVHEFVFAAFLLTLFTRCNHYLLLLSSFVLSIIVAWCCRWCVERLNFGTR
;
A
#
# COMPACT_ATOMS: atom_id res chain seq x y z
N MET A 1 -6.33 -4.08 -0.86
CA MET A 1 -5.42 -5.25 -0.98
C MET A 1 -5.61 -5.99 -2.30
N LEU A 2 -6.80 -6.36 -2.69
CA LEU A 2 -7.04 -7.10 -3.94
C LEU A 2 -6.47 -6.39 -5.19
N SER A 3 -6.60 -5.06 -5.31
CA SER A 3 -6.02 -4.30 -6.43
C SER A 3 -4.49 -4.38 -6.49
N ILE A 4 -3.82 -4.40 -5.33
CA ILE A 4 -2.36 -4.56 -5.25
C ILE A 4 -1.98 -5.97 -5.73
N MET A 5 -2.68 -6.99 -5.28
CA MET A 5 -2.43 -8.36 -5.72
C MET A 5 -2.64 -8.52 -7.24
N LEU A 6 -3.70 -7.90 -7.79
CA LEU A 6 -3.95 -7.92 -9.24
C LEU A 6 -2.86 -7.19 -10.03
N SER A 7 -2.35 -6.07 -9.53
CA SER A 7 -1.30 -5.30 -10.24
C SER A 7 0.05 -6.02 -10.30
N HIS A 8 0.36 -6.87 -9.34
CA HIS A 8 1.60 -7.65 -9.35
C HIS A 8 1.53 -8.92 -10.21
N GLN A 9 0.38 -9.23 -10.76
CA GLN A 9 0.20 -10.37 -11.68
C GLN A 9 0.59 -10.06 -13.13
N ARG A 10 1.71 -9.40 -13.33
CA ARG A 10 2.21 -8.93 -14.64
C ARG A 10 2.28 -10.02 -15.72
N PHE A 11 2.25 -11.28 -15.33
CA PHE A 11 2.42 -12.44 -16.22
C PHE A 11 1.09 -13.07 -16.65
N VAL A 12 -0.02 -12.62 -16.08
CA VAL A 12 -1.35 -13.18 -16.38
C VAL A 12 -2.22 -12.07 -16.95
N HIS A 13 -1.96 -11.70 -18.21
CA HIS A 13 -2.77 -10.73 -18.95
C HIS A 13 -4.14 -11.33 -19.30
N VAL A 14 -4.97 -11.55 -18.27
CA VAL A 14 -6.30 -12.14 -18.43
C VAL A 14 -7.36 -11.08 -18.35
N PHE A 15 -8.09 -10.86 -19.45
CA PHE A 15 -9.26 -9.97 -19.44
C PHE A 15 -10.36 -10.55 -18.52
N PRO A 16 -11.04 -9.77 -17.67
CA PRO A 16 -10.93 -8.29 -17.50
C PRO A 16 -9.89 -7.83 -16.46
N PHE A 17 -9.11 -8.72 -15.86
CA PHE A 17 -8.24 -8.43 -14.71
C PHE A 17 -7.01 -7.58 -15.07
N ASN A 18 -6.55 -7.63 -16.33
CA ASN A 18 -5.47 -6.78 -16.84
C ASN A 18 -5.76 -5.28 -16.71
N VAL A 19 -7.04 -4.88 -16.68
CA VAL A 19 -7.43 -3.48 -16.46
C VAL A 19 -6.99 -3.01 -15.07
N PHE A 20 -6.92 -3.91 -14.09
CA PHE A 20 -6.55 -3.60 -12.72
C PHE A 20 -5.04 -3.50 -12.48
N GLU A 21 -4.19 -3.86 -13.45
CA GLU A 21 -2.73 -3.73 -13.33
C GLU A 21 -2.31 -2.29 -13.01
N SER A 22 -2.96 -1.31 -13.61
CA SER A 22 -2.70 0.11 -13.37
C SER A 22 -3.20 0.63 -12.01
N PHE A 23 -4.06 -0.14 -11.32
CA PHE A 23 -4.71 0.30 -10.08
C PHE A 23 -3.99 -0.15 -8.79
N GLY A 24 -2.87 -0.86 -8.90
CA GLY A 24 -2.12 -1.33 -7.73
C GLY A 24 -1.65 -0.20 -6.83
N HIS A 25 -1.17 0.88 -7.43
CA HIS A 25 -0.73 2.07 -6.71
C HIS A 25 -1.84 2.68 -5.84
N TRP A 26 -3.08 2.66 -6.32
CA TRP A 26 -4.23 3.17 -5.57
C TRP A 26 -4.55 2.33 -4.33
N GLY A 27 -4.33 1.02 -4.40
CA GLY A 27 -4.50 0.15 -3.24
C GLY A 27 -3.54 0.50 -2.10
N VAL A 28 -2.30 0.90 -2.44
CA VAL A 28 -1.31 1.38 -1.47
C VAL A 28 -1.74 2.73 -0.88
N ASP A 29 -2.26 3.64 -1.69
CA ASP A 29 -2.73 4.94 -1.22
C ASP A 29 -3.88 4.82 -0.22
N VAL A 30 -4.84 3.92 -0.49
CA VAL A 30 -5.90 3.59 0.49
C VAL A 30 -5.32 3.07 1.79
N PHE A 31 -4.32 2.20 1.69
CA PHE A 31 -3.66 1.64 2.87
C PHE A 31 -2.95 2.72 3.69
N LEU A 32 -2.25 3.64 3.04
CA LEU A 32 -1.56 4.76 3.69
C LEU A 32 -2.54 5.74 4.33
N PHE A 33 -3.63 6.07 3.66
CA PHE A 33 -4.69 6.90 4.22
C PHE A 33 -5.27 6.30 5.49
N LEU A 34 -5.68 5.03 5.46
CA LEU A 34 -6.21 4.32 6.63
C LEU A 34 -5.16 4.21 7.75
N SER A 35 -3.89 4.03 7.39
CA SER A 35 -2.78 4.04 8.34
C SER A 35 -2.66 5.41 9.01
N GLY A 36 -2.72 6.51 8.25
CA GLY A 36 -2.73 7.86 8.78
C GLY A 36 -3.85 8.11 9.80
N MET A 37 -5.07 7.66 9.48
CA MET A 37 -6.20 7.71 10.42
C MET A 37 -5.92 6.90 11.70
N GLY A 38 -5.41 5.70 11.55
CA GLY A 38 -5.08 4.82 12.68
C GLY A 38 -3.93 5.36 13.55
N MET A 39 -2.99 6.17 12.99
CA MET A 39 -1.95 6.83 13.77
C MET A 39 -2.55 7.85 14.75
N VAL A 40 -3.45 8.69 14.27
CA VAL A 40 -4.10 9.71 15.12
C VAL A 40 -4.84 9.05 16.27
N SER A 41 -5.67 8.06 16.01
CA SER A 41 -6.40 7.32 17.05
C SER A 41 -5.45 6.72 18.09
N SER A 42 -4.32 6.17 17.64
CA SER A 42 -3.31 5.58 18.53
C SER A 42 -2.53 6.64 19.33
N LEU A 43 -2.23 7.80 18.74
CA LEU A 43 -1.54 8.90 19.43
C LEU A 43 -2.42 9.61 20.45
N ILE A 44 -3.73 9.62 20.26
CA ILE A 44 -4.69 10.14 21.23
C ILE A 44 -4.83 9.17 22.42
N ALA A 45 -4.88 7.88 22.15
CA ALA A 45 -5.16 6.86 23.16
C ALA A 45 -3.93 6.45 24.00
N HIS A 46 -2.71 6.71 23.53
CA HIS A 46 -1.48 6.19 24.15
C HIS A 46 -0.36 7.23 24.20
N SER A 47 0.57 7.04 25.15
CA SER A 47 1.82 7.81 25.16
C SER A 47 2.65 7.50 23.90
N VAL A 48 3.54 8.43 23.50
CA VAL A 48 4.41 8.27 22.31
C VAL A 48 5.26 6.99 22.39
N LYS A 49 5.75 6.64 23.59
CA LYS A 49 6.50 5.40 23.81
C LYS A 49 5.64 4.16 23.56
N GLN A 50 4.43 4.13 24.09
CA GLN A 50 3.47 3.04 23.86
C GLN A 50 3.01 2.97 22.41
N PHE A 51 2.82 4.10 21.76
CA PHE A 51 2.53 4.19 20.34
C PHE A 51 3.60 3.47 19.50
N TYR A 52 4.88 3.84 19.67
CA TYR A 52 5.98 3.18 18.95
C TYR A 52 6.08 1.70 19.26
N TYR A 53 6.03 1.33 20.53
CA TYR A 53 6.08 -0.08 20.94
C TYR A 53 5.01 -0.91 20.25
N ARG A 54 3.74 -0.46 20.25
CA ARG A 54 2.62 -1.20 19.63
C ARG A 54 2.77 -1.33 18.12
N ARG A 55 3.25 -0.28 17.45
CA ARG A 55 3.42 -0.27 15.98
C ARG A 55 4.56 -1.18 15.55
N PHE A 56 5.72 -1.04 16.16
CA PHE A 56 6.88 -1.83 15.81
C PHE A 56 6.79 -3.29 16.27
N LYS A 57 6.15 -3.55 17.43
CA LYS A 57 5.85 -4.92 17.88
C LYS A 57 5.00 -5.71 16.88
N ARG A 58 4.10 -5.03 16.17
CA ARG A 58 3.27 -5.66 15.13
C ARG A 58 4.04 -5.82 13.80
N LEU A 59 4.76 -4.79 13.39
CA LEU A 59 5.36 -4.72 12.06
C LEU A 59 6.64 -5.54 11.94
N ILE A 60 7.60 -5.33 12.86
CA ILE A 60 8.95 -5.89 12.73
C ILE A 60 8.97 -7.43 12.76
N PRO A 61 8.35 -8.12 13.73
CA PRO A 61 8.38 -9.59 13.77
C PRO A 61 7.76 -10.20 12.50
N LEU A 62 6.70 -9.59 12.00
CA LEU A 62 6.03 -10.05 10.79
C LEU A 62 6.92 -9.88 9.56
N CYS A 63 7.57 -8.72 9.40
CA CYS A 63 8.50 -8.47 8.29
C CYS A 63 9.69 -9.43 8.32
N VAL A 64 10.28 -9.65 9.49
CA VAL A 64 11.41 -10.60 9.67
C VAL A 64 10.96 -12.02 9.33
N PHE A 65 9.81 -12.46 9.84
CA PHE A 65 9.28 -13.81 9.61
C PHE A 65 8.98 -14.06 8.13
N CYS A 66 8.22 -13.16 7.49
CA CYS A 66 7.90 -13.26 6.06
C CYS A 66 9.16 -13.15 5.18
N GLY A 67 10.10 -12.27 5.52
CA GLY A 67 11.37 -12.14 4.82
C GLY A 67 12.23 -13.41 4.93
N THR A 68 12.23 -14.06 6.08
CA THR A 68 12.94 -15.34 6.27
C THR A 68 12.35 -16.45 5.41
N ILE A 69 11.01 -16.53 5.33
CA ILE A 69 10.32 -17.49 4.46
C ILE A 69 10.67 -17.20 2.99
N LYS A 70 10.58 -15.94 2.56
CA LYS A 70 10.93 -15.51 1.21
C LYS A 70 12.35 -15.94 0.85
N TYR A 71 13.31 -15.68 1.75
CA TYR A 71 14.70 -16.08 1.56
C TYR A 71 14.88 -17.61 1.50
N GLY A 72 14.18 -18.35 2.37
CA GLY A 72 14.19 -19.82 2.34
C GLY A 72 13.66 -20.40 1.04
N VAL A 73 12.54 -19.89 0.53
CA VAL A 73 11.97 -20.28 -0.77
C VAL A 73 12.97 -19.99 -1.90
N PHE A 74 13.63 -18.82 -1.84
CA PHE A 74 14.64 -18.43 -2.81
C PHE A 74 15.85 -19.39 -2.81
N LEU A 75 16.35 -19.80 -1.65
CA LEU A 75 17.45 -20.75 -1.53
C LEU A 75 17.09 -22.12 -2.10
N LEU A 76 15.85 -22.59 -1.85
CA LEU A 76 15.36 -23.88 -2.35
C LEU A 76 15.11 -23.89 -3.86
N ALA A 77 14.64 -22.78 -4.42
CA ALA A 77 14.35 -22.65 -5.85
C ALA A 77 15.60 -22.42 -6.72
N GLY A 78 16.74 -22.08 -6.14
CA GLY A 78 18.04 -21.94 -6.79
C GLY A 78 18.07 -20.97 -7.98
N SER A 79 18.76 -21.37 -9.07
CA SER A 79 18.94 -20.56 -10.26
C SER A 79 17.64 -20.33 -11.08
N SER A 80 16.61 -21.13 -10.85
CA SER A 80 15.34 -21.00 -11.56
C SER A 80 14.62 -19.68 -11.29
N LEU A 81 14.80 -19.09 -10.09
CA LEU A 81 14.27 -17.77 -9.74
C LEU A 81 15.09 -16.61 -10.33
N LYS A 82 16.39 -16.82 -10.60
CA LYS A 82 17.23 -15.78 -11.20
C LYS A 82 16.84 -15.45 -12.66
N ASN A 83 16.26 -16.43 -13.36
CA ASN A 83 15.84 -16.28 -14.75
C ASN A 83 14.46 -15.61 -14.91
N LEU A 84 13.70 -15.54 -13.84
CA LEU A 84 12.50 -14.71 -13.77
C LEU A 84 12.99 -13.33 -13.32
N GLU A 85 13.08 -12.34 -14.11
CA GLU A 85 13.34 -10.92 -13.77
C GLU A 85 12.35 -10.36 -12.69
N VAL A 86 11.88 -11.23 -11.83
CA VAL A 86 11.18 -10.91 -10.60
C VAL A 86 12.25 -10.35 -9.69
N GLY A 87 12.26 -9.06 -9.45
CA GLY A 87 13.26 -8.30 -8.66
C GLY A 87 13.51 -8.81 -7.25
N LEU A 88 13.75 -10.10 -7.11
CA LEU A 88 14.16 -10.78 -5.90
C LEU A 88 15.64 -10.51 -5.70
N ASN A 89 15.94 -9.50 -4.92
CA ASN A 89 17.28 -9.21 -4.48
C ASN A 89 17.82 -10.44 -3.70
N THR A 90 18.82 -11.12 -4.28
CA THR A 90 19.18 -12.51 -3.97
C THR A 90 20.19 -12.67 -2.84
N GLY A 91 20.41 -11.63 -2.04
CA GLY A 91 21.33 -11.68 -0.90
C GLY A 91 20.64 -12.07 0.42
N PRO A 92 21.42 -12.36 1.51
CA PRO A 92 20.87 -12.54 2.85
C PRO A 92 20.11 -11.31 3.35
N TRP A 93 20.29 -10.18 2.69
CA TRP A 93 19.54 -8.93 2.90
C TRP A 93 18.18 -8.90 2.20
N SER A 94 17.78 -9.96 1.49
CA SER A 94 16.45 -10.07 0.88
C SER A 94 15.31 -10.04 1.91
N ILE A 95 15.61 -10.28 3.17
CA ILE A 95 14.72 -10.05 4.32
C ILE A 95 14.32 -8.56 4.38
N PHE A 96 15.27 -7.68 4.02
CA PHE A 96 15.11 -6.24 3.94
C PHE A 96 15.18 -5.76 2.49
N SER A 97 14.80 -6.59 1.53
CA SER A 97 14.89 -6.24 0.11
C SER A 97 14.00 -5.04 -0.21
N MET A 98 14.48 -4.27 -1.16
CA MET A 98 13.81 -3.03 -1.60
C MET A 98 12.45 -3.25 -2.26
N ASP A 99 12.08 -4.51 -2.54
CA ASP A 99 10.73 -4.92 -2.98
C ASP A 99 9.65 -4.51 -1.95
N LEU A 100 10.06 -4.30 -0.71
CA LEU A 100 9.19 -3.82 0.37
C LEU A 100 9.25 -2.29 0.53
N TRP A 101 9.39 -1.53 -0.56
CA TRP A 101 9.42 -0.06 -0.50
C TRP A 101 8.31 0.54 0.38
N PHE A 102 7.13 -0.07 0.35
CA PHE A 102 6.01 0.32 1.19
C PHE A 102 6.30 0.14 2.70
N VAL A 103 7.04 -0.91 3.09
CA VAL A 103 7.41 -1.15 4.50
C VAL A 103 8.36 -0.06 4.98
N TYR A 104 9.32 0.35 4.15
CA TYR A 104 10.20 1.48 4.47
C TYR A 104 9.42 2.78 4.60
N SER A 105 8.49 3.03 3.68
CA SER A 105 7.62 4.21 3.73
C SER A 105 6.77 4.23 5.00
N ILE A 106 6.17 3.11 5.38
CA ILE A 106 5.34 3.06 6.59
C ILE A 106 6.16 3.21 7.88
N ILE A 107 7.39 2.68 7.92
CA ILE A 107 8.33 2.90 9.03
C ILE A 107 8.67 4.39 9.14
N PHE A 108 9.00 5.04 8.03
CA PHE A 108 9.28 6.48 7.98
C PHE A 108 8.08 7.29 8.51
N TYR A 109 6.87 6.98 8.06
CA TYR A 109 5.66 7.65 8.53
C TYR A 109 5.38 7.38 10.01
N TYR A 110 5.62 6.17 10.51
CA TYR A 110 5.45 5.86 11.92
C TYR A 110 6.41 6.68 12.80
N LEU A 111 7.66 6.78 12.40
CA LEU A 111 8.67 7.57 13.13
C LEU A 111 8.29 9.05 13.20
N LEU A 112 7.75 9.61 12.13
CA LEU A 112 7.40 11.02 12.04
C LEU A 112 5.96 11.33 12.48
N SER A 113 5.10 10.33 12.70
CA SER A 113 3.69 10.55 13.05
C SER A 113 3.45 11.46 14.25
N PRO A 114 4.20 11.40 15.37
CA PRO A 114 3.99 12.33 16.48
C PRO A 114 4.29 13.79 16.09
N LEU A 115 5.29 14.01 15.25
CA LEU A 115 5.62 15.35 14.71
C LEU A 115 4.52 15.82 13.76
N PHE A 116 4.13 14.97 12.81
CA PHE A 116 3.06 15.26 11.86
C PHE A 116 1.74 15.59 12.57
N PHE A 117 1.40 14.85 13.62
CA PHE A 117 0.20 15.11 14.41
C PHE A 117 0.21 16.51 15.05
N ARG A 118 1.35 16.94 15.59
CA ARG A 118 1.52 18.29 16.17
C ARG A 118 1.40 19.37 15.09
N LEU A 119 2.10 19.19 13.96
CA LEU A 119 2.09 20.17 12.85
C LEU A 119 0.70 20.30 12.23
N LEU A 120 -0.02 19.18 12.01
CA LEU A 120 -1.38 19.20 11.48
C LEU A 120 -2.38 19.85 12.43
N LYS A 121 -2.19 19.74 13.76
CA LYS A 121 -3.02 20.45 14.73
C LYS A 121 -2.77 21.96 14.76
N SER A 122 -1.50 22.37 14.65
CA SER A 122 -1.11 23.78 14.75
C SER A 122 -1.23 24.53 13.43
N TYR A 123 -0.84 23.89 12.31
CA TYR A 123 -0.72 24.55 11.00
C TYR A 123 -1.24 23.64 9.88
N PRO A 124 -2.53 23.23 9.89
CA PRO A 124 -3.04 22.19 8.97
C PRO A 124 -2.85 22.55 7.48
N TYR A 125 -3.22 23.75 7.09
CA TYR A 125 -3.16 24.19 5.69
C TYR A 125 -1.73 24.35 5.19
N VAL A 126 -0.87 24.99 5.99
CA VAL A 126 0.53 25.25 5.64
C VAL A 126 1.27 23.91 5.50
N PHE A 127 1.08 23.00 6.45
CA PHE A 127 1.78 21.73 6.44
C PHE A 127 1.28 20.82 5.30
N MET A 128 -0.01 20.83 4.98
CA MET A 128 -0.54 20.15 3.81
C MET A 128 0.04 20.72 2.52
N LEU A 129 0.04 22.05 2.36
CA LEU A 129 0.60 22.70 1.17
C LEU A 129 2.08 22.33 0.99
N LEU A 130 2.88 22.42 2.06
CA LEU A 130 4.31 22.04 2.03
C LEU A 130 4.50 20.59 1.65
N SER A 131 3.65 19.66 2.10
CA SER A 131 3.73 18.25 1.74
C SER A 131 3.48 18.02 0.24
N PHE A 132 2.50 18.71 -0.34
CA PHE A 132 2.24 18.67 -1.79
C PHE A 132 3.38 19.26 -2.61
N VAL A 133 3.91 20.43 -2.19
CA VAL A 133 5.04 21.07 -2.87
C VAL A 133 6.27 20.17 -2.80
N MET A 134 6.54 19.57 -1.65
CA MET A 134 7.67 18.67 -1.48
C MET A 134 7.52 17.39 -2.33
N ALA A 135 6.34 16.76 -2.34
CA ALA A 135 6.06 15.61 -3.19
C ALA A 135 6.28 15.95 -4.68
N SER A 136 5.71 17.06 -5.14
CA SER A 136 5.85 17.51 -6.53
C SER A 136 7.29 17.86 -6.91
N ALA A 137 8.03 18.53 -6.02
CA ALA A 137 9.43 18.87 -6.25
C ALA A 137 10.33 17.62 -6.32
N MET A 138 10.11 16.66 -5.42
CA MET A 138 10.81 15.38 -5.43
C MET A 138 10.50 14.60 -6.70
N HIS A 139 9.23 14.52 -7.08
CA HIS A 139 8.80 13.87 -8.31
C HIS A 139 9.44 14.52 -9.55
N TYR A 140 9.35 15.83 -9.68
CA TYR A 140 9.93 16.56 -10.80
C TYR A 140 11.45 16.35 -10.94
N LYS A 141 12.18 16.44 -9.81
CA LYS A 141 13.63 16.36 -9.81
C LYS A 141 14.18 14.94 -10.01
N PHE A 142 13.52 13.94 -9.45
CA PHE A 142 14.09 12.60 -9.35
C PHE A 142 13.41 11.54 -10.24
N SER A 143 12.21 11.79 -10.77
CA SER A 143 11.52 10.81 -11.61
C SER A 143 12.30 10.43 -12.87
N GLU A 144 12.94 11.42 -13.52
CA GLU A 144 13.79 11.17 -14.69
C GLU A 144 15.10 10.47 -14.33
N MET A 145 15.70 10.82 -13.19
CA MET A 145 16.99 10.25 -12.76
C MET A 145 16.89 8.79 -12.31
N VAL A 146 15.79 8.42 -11.69
CA VAL A 146 15.61 7.11 -11.03
C VAL A 146 14.76 6.17 -11.87
N GLY A 147 13.99 6.70 -12.84
CA GLY A 147 13.11 5.93 -13.72
C GLY A 147 12.09 5.10 -12.94
N TYR A 148 11.61 5.59 -11.79
CA TYR A 148 10.75 4.82 -10.87
C TYR A 148 11.35 3.45 -10.48
N ASN A 149 12.66 3.36 -10.38
CA ASN A 149 13.32 2.14 -9.93
C ASN A 149 13.20 2.01 -8.41
N TRP A 150 12.19 1.27 -8.00
CA TRP A 150 11.88 0.95 -6.59
C TRP A 150 12.95 0.07 -5.90
N LEU A 151 13.93 -0.44 -6.65
CA LEU A 151 15.11 -1.13 -6.11
C LEU A 151 16.23 -0.16 -5.66
N ASN A 152 16.11 1.12 -6.00
CA ASN A 152 17.08 2.15 -5.63
C ASN A 152 16.59 2.91 -4.38
N PRO A 153 17.46 3.23 -3.39
CA PRO A 153 17.10 4.06 -2.23
C PRO A 153 16.45 5.39 -2.59
N LEU A 154 16.89 6.03 -3.68
CA LEU A 154 16.26 7.27 -4.19
C LEU A 154 14.84 7.00 -4.72
N GLY A 155 14.60 5.85 -5.36
CA GLY A 155 13.27 5.43 -5.80
C GLY A 155 12.34 5.20 -4.61
N ILE A 156 12.81 4.54 -3.55
CA ILE A 156 12.04 4.36 -2.31
C ILE A 156 11.69 5.72 -1.70
N ALA A 157 12.65 6.65 -1.64
CA ALA A 157 12.41 7.99 -1.15
C ALA A 157 11.36 8.72 -2.00
N LEU A 158 11.49 8.65 -3.33
CA LEU A 158 10.53 9.24 -4.27
C LEU A 158 9.11 8.71 -4.00
N TYR A 159 8.93 7.39 -3.99
CA TYR A 159 7.62 6.77 -3.69
C TYR A 159 7.07 7.16 -2.31
N THR A 160 7.95 7.30 -1.32
CA THR A 160 7.58 7.73 0.03
C THR A 160 7.08 9.18 0.03
N PHE A 161 7.81 10.09 -0.58
CA PHE A 161 7.41 11.51 -0.61
C PHE A 161 6.20 11.78 -1.49
N ASP A 162 6.05 11.09 -2.62
CA ASP A 162 4.87 11.20 -3.50
C ASP A 162 3.58 10.87 -2.77
N ARG A 163 3.62 9.96 -1.80
CA ARG A 163 2.44 9.50 -1.05
C ARG A 163 2.29 10.12 0.34
N LEU A 164 3.23 10.96 0.75
CA LEU A 164 3.14 11.67 2.02
C LEU A 164 1.83 12.48 2.14
N PRO A 165 1.38 13.24 1.13
CA PRO A 165 0.12 13.98 1.22
C PRO A 165 -1.07 13.07 1.54
N VAL A 166 -1.16 11.89 0.94
CA VAL A 166 -2.25 10.92 1.16
C VAL A 166 -2.29 10.45 2.60
N PHE A 167 -1.13 10.11 3.16
CA PHE A 167 -0.99 9.71 4.57
C PHE A 167 -1.41 10.84 5.51
N LEU A 168 -0.94 12.08 5.26
CA LEU A 168 -1.29 13.26 6.06
C LEU A 168 -2.77 13.61 5.97
N ILE A 169 -3.41 13.43 4.82
CA ILE A 169 -4.87 13.61 4.70
C ILE A 169 -5.60 12.58 5.55
N GLY A 170 -5.14 11.34 5.59
CA GLY A 170 -5.68 10.34 6.52
C GLY A 170 -5.62 10.82 7.97
N MET A 171 -4.48 11.37 8.39
CA MET A 171 -4.33 11.97 9.72
C MET A 171 -5.27 13.18 9.91
N LEU A 172 -5.35 14.07 8.93
CA LEU A 172 -6.20 15.27 8.98
C LEU A 172 -7.68 14.90 9.12
N VAL A 173 -8.16 13.94 8.33
CA VAL A 173 -9.54 13.44 8.42
C VAL A 173 -9.84 12.90 9.81
N ALA A 174 -8.91 12.16 10.42
CA ALA A 174 -9.10 11.65 11.78
C ALA A 174 -9.08 12.74 12.85
N ILE A 175 -8.26 13.80 12.69
CA ILE A 175 -8.21 14.95 13.61
C ILE A 175 -9.51 15.74 13.57
N TYR A 176 -10.08 15.93 12.38
CA TYR A 176 -11.28 16.77 12.17
C TYR A 176 -12.54 15.97 11.87
N LYS A 177 -12.58 14.70 12.20
CA LYS A 177 -13.66 13.76 11.88
C LYS A 177 -15.06 14.31 12.19
N GLU A 178 -15.25 14.92 13.35
CA GLU A 178 -16.55 15.44 13.78
C GLU A 178 -17.03 16.61 12.93
N ARG A 179 -16.11 17.47 12.45
CA ARG A 179 -16.45 18.60 11.59
C ARG A 179 -16.76 18.19 10.16
N LEU A 180 -16.19 17.08 9.70
CA LEU A 180 -16.32 16.60 8.33
C LEU A 180 -17.59 15.78 8.09
N GLN A 181 -18.30 15.32 9.13
CA GLN A 181 -19.46 14.43 9.01
C GLN A 181 -20.55 14.95 8.08
N ASN A 182 -20.78 16.25 8.03
CA ASN A 182 -21.89 16.84 7.26
C ASN A 182 -21.58 17.06 5.76
N TYR A 183 -20.30 16.96 5.35
CA TYR A 183 -19.88 17.30 3.98
C TYR A 183 -19.28 16.13 3.19
N HIS A 184 -19.25 14.94 3.78
CA HIS A 184 -18.54 13.80 3.18
C HIS A 184 -18.95 13.47 1.75
N PHE A 185 -20.25 13.35 1.51
CA PHE A 185 -20.74 12.83 0.24
C PHE A 185 -20.45 13.81 -0.90
N LEU A 186 -20.74 15.09 -0.69
CA LEU A 186 -20.53 16.11 -1.71
C LEU A 186 -19.04 16.29 -2.04
N CYS A 187 -18.19 16.39 -1.01
CA CYS A 187 -16.75 16.47 -1.19
C CYS A 187 -16.19 15.23 -1.90
N SER A 188 -16.63 14.04 -1.48
CA SER A 188 -16.19 12.80 -2.11
C SER A 188 -16.62 12.69 -3.57
N ALA A 189 -17.85 13.09 -3.90
CA ALA A 189 -18.33 13.09 -5.28
C ALA A 189 -17.54 14.06 -6.15
N THR A 190 -17.29 15.29 -5.65
CA THR A 190 -16.51 16.29 -6.38
C THR A 190 -15.08 15.82 -6.64
N PHE A 191 -14.40 15.27 -5.63
CA PHE A 191 -13.05 14.72 -5.79
C PHE A 191 -13.03 13.52 -6.73
N ALA A 192 -14.02 12.65 -6.69
CA ALA A 192 -14.13 11.52 -7.63
C ALA A 192 -14.23 11.99 -9.08
N ILE A 193 -15.06 13.01 -9.35
CA ILE A 193 -15.20 13.59 -10.69
C ILE A 193 -13.87 14.21 -11.15
N ILE A 194 -13.23 15.03 -10.31
CA ILE A 194 -11.93 15.64 -10.61
C ILE A 194 -10.90 14.56 -10.96
N THR A 195 -10.87 13.46 -10.20
CA THR A 195 -9.94 12.36 -10.44
C THR A 195 -10.17 11.67 -11.76
N VAL A 196 -11.41 11.38 -12.10
CA VAL A 196 -11.74 10.79 -13.41
C VAL A 196 -11.31 11.71 -14.54
N CYS A 197 -11.59 13.01 -14.45
CA CYS A 197 -11.16 14.01 -15.44
C CYS A 197 -9.63 14.05 -15.58
N LEU A 198 -8.89 14.09 -14.46
CA LEU A 198 -7.43 14.11 -14.47
C LEU A 198 -6.84 12.80 -15.01
N ALA A 199 -7.42 11.65 -14.67
CA ALA A 199 -7.00 10.36 -15.19
C ALA A 199 -7.19 10.27 -16.72
N LEU A 200 -8.28 10.81 -17.23
CA LEU A 200 -8.53 10.89 -18.68
C LEU A 200 -7.52 11.81 -19.37
N LEU A 201 -7.19 12.96 -18.79
CA LEU A 201 -6.20 13.90 -19.33
C LEU A 201 -4.80 13.27 -19.37
N LEU A 202 -4.41 12.50 -18.35
CA LEU A 202 -3.15 11.77 -18.33
C LEU A 202 -3.10 10.68 -19.39
N LYS A 203 -4.19 9.91 -19.51
CA LYS A 203 -4.25 8.79 -20.48
C LYS A 203 -4.11 9.27 -21.93
N VAL A 204 -4.58 10.47 -22.22
CA VAL A 204 -4.53 11.06 -23.58
C VAL A 204 -3.24 11.87 -23.81
N ASN A 205 -2.28 11.84 -22.87
CA ASN A 205 -1.00 12.55 -22.94
C ASN A 205 -1.10 14.06 -23.19
N TYR A 206 -2.18 14.68 -22.77
CA TYR A 206 -2.37 16.14 -22.90
C TYR A 206 -1.54 16.95 -21.89
N LEU A 207 -1.05 16.31 -20.83
CA LEU A 207 -0.32 17.01 -19.78
C LEU A 207 1.20 16.85 -19.98
N PRO A 208 1.96 17.96 -19.98
CA PRO A 208 3.40 17.92 -19.94
C PRO A 208 3.90 17.13 -18.75
N SER A 209 5.06 16.48 -18.86
CA SER A 209 5.68 15.68 -17.79
C SER A 209 5.85 16.47 -16.49
N SER A 210 6.14 17.76 -16.58
CA SER A 210 6.24 18.66 -15.42
C SER A 210 4.92 18.82 -14.65
N LEU A 211 3.77 18.80 -15.34
CA LEU A 211 2.46 18.88 -14.71
C LEU A 211 1.97 17.52 -14.16
N GLN A 212 2.44 16.41 -14.73
CA GLN A 212 2.11 15.08 -14.23
C GLN A 212 2.53 14.92 -12.76
N ALA A 213 3.66 15.51 -12.36
CA ALA A 213 4.15 15.49 -10.99
C ALA A 213 3.13 16.05 -9.96
N PHE A 214 2.32 17.03 -10.37
CA PHE A 214 1.28 17.58 -9.50
C PHE A 214 -0.03 16.79 -9.53
N VAL A 215 -0.25 16.07 -10.61
CA VAL A 215 -1.50 15.34 -10.83
C VAL A 215 -1.52 14.01 -10.07
N TYR A 216 -0.40 13.32 -9.96
CA TYR A 216 -0.35 12.01 -9.27
C TYR A 216 -0.85 12.06 -7.81
N PRO A 217 -0.42 13.00 -6.95
CA PRO A 217 -0.96 13.11 -5.59
C PRO A 217 -2.47 13.42 -5.57
N LEU A 218 -2.97 14.18 -6.55
CA LEU A 218 -4.40 14.50 -6.66
C LEU A 218 -5.23 13.28 -7.10
N LEU A 219 -4.70 12.44 -7.98
CA LEU A 219 -5.34 11.19 -8.38
C LEU A 219 -5.58 10.27 -7.19
N SER A 220 -4.61 10.17 -6.30
CA SER A 220 -4.73 9.36 -5.08
C SER A 220 -5.89 9.81 -4.19
N LEU A 221 -6.12 11.13 -4.09
CA LEU A 221 -7.26 11.68 -3.34
C LEU A 221 -8.61 11.31 -3.94
N GLY A 222 -8.69 11.33 -5.25
CA GLY A 222 -9.93 10.97 -5.93
C GLY A 222 -10.28 9.49 -5.78
N VAL A 223 -9.27 8.62 -5.75
CA VAL A 223 -9.48 7.20 -5.47
C VAL A 223 -10.03 6.98 -4.07
N LEU A 224 -9.50 7.70 -3.08
CA LEU A 224 -10.05 7.67 -1.72
C LEU A 224 -11.51 8.10 -1.69
N SER A 225 -11.86 9.09 -2.50
CA SER A 225 -13.25 9.56 -2.64
C SER A 225 -14.16 8.50 -3.25
N ILE A 226 -13.71 7.81 -4.29
CA ILE A 226 -14.45 6.69 -4.89
C ILE A 226 -14.67 5.59 -3.85
N ILE A 227 -13.65 5.27 -3.06
CA ILE A 227 -13.73 4.23 -2.03
C ILE A 227 -14.67 4.64 -0.90
N THR A 228 -14.64 5.91 -0.45
CA THR A 228 -15.60 6.38 0.57
C THR A 228 -17.04 6.29 0.08
N ILE A 229 -17.30 6.59 -1.18
CA ILE A 229 -18.63 6.39 -1.81
C ILE A 229 -19.00 4.90 -1.82
N GLN A 230 -18.07 4.03 -2.25
CA GLN A 230 -18.30 2.59 -2.25
C GLN A 230 -18.58 2.05 -0.85
N VAL A 231 -17.79 2.46 0.16
CA VAL A 231 -18.02 2.05 1.56
C VAL A 231 -19.37 2.49 2.05
N ALA A 232 -19.81 3.72 1.75
CA ALA A 232 -21.14 4.22 2.12
C ALA A 232 -22.27 3.40 1.45
N LEU A 233 -22.07 2.95 0.22
CA LEU A 233 -23.02 2.06 -0.46
C LEU A 233 -22.98 0.64 0.13
N PHE A 234 -21.80 0.13 0.46
CA PHE A 234 -21.63 -1.21 1.06
C PHE A 234 -22.08 -1.30 2.53
N GLN A 235 -22.15 -0.19 3.28
CA GLN A 235 -22.70 -0.19 4.64
C GLN A 235 -24.15 -0.70 4.72
N ARG A 236 -24.86 -0.67 3.60
CA ARG A 236 -26.20 -1.25 3.45
C ARG A 236 -26.19 -2.70 2.98
N SER A 237 -25.02 -3.27 2.75
CA SER A 237 -24.88 -4.62 2.21
C SER A 237 -24.95 -5.68 3.30
N SER A 238 -25.33 -6.90 2.90
CA SER A 238 -25.42 -8.07 3.77
C SER A 238 -24.08 -8.37 4.46
N GLU A 239 -24.09 -8.76 5.72
CA GLU A 239 -22.91 -9.21 6.50
C GLU A 239 -22.12 -10.31 5.77
N LYS A 240 -22.79 -11.15 4.99
CA LYS A 240 -22.16 -12.21 4.18
C LYS A 240 -21.12 -11.68 3.18
N ILE A 241 -21.30 -10.46 2.70
CA ILE A 241 -20.35 -9.80 1.77
C ILE A 241 -19.27 -9.05 2.56
N VAL A 242 -19.65 -8.42 3.66
CA VAL A 242 -18.75 -7.59 4.48
C VAL A 242 -17.71 -8.45 5.22
N MET A 243 -18.11 -9.62 5.70
CA MET A 243 -17.25 -10.50 6.50
C MET A 243 -15.96 -10.95 5.77
N PRO A 244 -15.99 -11.48 4.53
CA PRO A 244 -14.78 -11.84 3.79
C PRO A 244 -13.89 -10.64 3.49
N LEU A 245 -14.46 -9.49 3.14
CA LEU A 245 -13.72 -8.27 2.88
C LEU A 245 -13.04 -7.73 4.14
N SER A 246 -13.71 -7.80 5.28
CA SER A 246 -13.15 -7.44 6.59
C SER A 246 -12.00 -8.38 6.97
N PHE A 247 -12.11 -9.67 6.70
CA PHE A 247 -11.03 -10.64 6.93
C PHE A 247 -9.79 -10.27 6.10
N ILE A 248 -9.94 -10.02 4.80
CA ILE A 248 -8.84 -9.59 3.92
C ILE A 248 -8.26 -8.25 4.39
N GLY A 249 -9.10 -7.31 4.81
CA GLY A 249 -8.67 -6.03 5.36
C GLY A 249 -7.82 -6.17 6.62
N ASN A 250 -8.23 -7.02 7.54
CA ASN A 250 -7.51 -7.29 8.79
C ASN A 250 -6.16 -7.99 8.61
N HIS A 251 -6.00 -8.73 7.50
CA HIS A 251 -4.75 -9.43 7.13
C HIS A 251 -4.02 -8.74 5.98
N SER A 252 -4.34 -7.50 5.67
CA SER A 252 -3.83 -6.81 4.48
C SER A 252 -2.32 -6.61 4.49
N LEU A 253 -1.70 -6.38 5.65
CA LEU A 253 -0.25 -6.26 5.78
C LEU A 253 0.43 -7.60 5.53
N GLU A 254 -0.08 -8.65 6.14
CA GLU A 254 0.42 -10.02 5.98
C GLU A 254 0.33 -10.46 4.51
N ILE A 255 -0.81 -10.23 3.87
CA ILE A 255 -1.00 -10.52 2.44
C ILE A 255 -0.02 -9.72 1.58
N TYR A 256 0.19 -8.43 1.90
CA TYR A 256 1.15 -7.59 1.19
C TYR A 256 2.57 -8.17 1.25
N LEU A 257 2.99 -8.69 2.40
CA LEU A 257 4.34 -9.23 2.58
C LEU A 257 4.57 -10.57 1.86
N VAL A 258 3.51 -11.33 1.62
CA VAL A 258 3.65 -12.71 1.09
C VAL A 258 3.25 -12.87 -0.38
N HIS A 259 2.37 -12.01 -0.93
CA HIS A 259 1.76 -12.24 -2.24
C HIS A 259 2.77 -12.34 -3.38
N GLU A 260 3.81 -11.51 -3.40
CA GLU A 260 4.79 -11.50 -4.50
C GLU A 260 5.57 -12.82 -4.60
N PHE A 261 6.06 -13.34 -3.47
CA PHE A 261 6.80 -14.61 -3.50
C PHE A 261 5.89 -15.82 -3.74
N VAL A 262 4.63 -15.77 -3.30
CA VAL A 262 3.64 -16.79 -3.63
C VAL A 262 3.39 -16.80 -5.14
N PHE A 263 3.19 -15.63 -5.75
CA PHE A 263 3.02 -15.52 -7.20
C PHE A 263 4.25 -16.02 -7.96
N ALA A 264 5.45 -15.64 -7.53
CA ALA A 264 6.69 -16.11 -8.13
C ALA A 264 6.82 -17.64 -8.05
N ALA A 265 6.53 -18.24 -6.91
CA ALA A 265 6.57 -19.69 -6.72
C ALA A 265 5.56 -20.42 -7.63
N PHE A 266 4.34 -19.88 -7.77
CA PHE A 266 3.31 -20.44 -8.66
C PHE A 266 3.69 -20.36 -10.13
N LEU A 267 4.26 -19.24 -10.55
CA LEU A 267 4.72 -19.06 -11.93
C LEU A 267 5.79 -20.09 -12.30
N LEU A 268 6.74 -20.32 -11.40
CA LEU A 268 7.82 -21.28 -11.65
C LEU A 268 7.34 -22.72 -11.80
N THR A 269 6.30 -23.08 -11.03
CA THR A 269 5.90 -24.49 -10.92
C THR A 269 4.77 -24.87 -11.86
N LEU A 270 3.87 -23.95 -12.20
CA LEU A 270 2.59 -24.27 -12.82
C LEU A 270 2.27 -23.48 -14.11
N PHE A 271 3.06 -22.44 -14.44
CA PHE A 271 2.72 -21.53 -15.55
C PHE A 271 2.51 -22.24 -16.91
N THR A 272 3.31 -23.26 -17.18
CA THR A 272 3.25 -24.00 -18.46
C THR A 272 2.15 -25.07 -18.52
N ARG A 273 1.50 -25.36 -17.40
CA ARG A 273 0.60 -26.54 -17.26
C ARG A 273 -0.84 -26.22 -16.89
N CYS A 274 -1.14 -24.98 -16.47
CA CYS A 274 -2.45 -24.64 -15.92
C CYS A 274 -3.14 -23.51 -16.68
N ASN A 275 -4.49 -23.51 -16.61
CA ASN A 275 -5.30 -22.41 -17.07
C ASN A 275 -4.99 -21.14 -16.25
N HIS A 276 -4.76 -20.02 -16.93
CA HIS A 276 -4.38 -18.74 -16.31
C HIS A 276 -5.38 -18.24 -15.26
N TYR A 277 -6.68 -18.49 -15.43
CA TYR A 277 -7.70 -18.13 -14.42
C TYR A 277 -7.57 -18.97 -13.15
N LEU A 278 -7.31 -20.26 -13.28
CA LEU A 278 -7.07 -21.14 -12.15
C LEU A 278 -5.78 -20.77 -11.42
N LEU A 279 -4.73 -20.42 -12.17
CA LEU A 279 -3.46 -19.95 -11.62
C LEU A 279 -3.67 -18.66 -10.82
N LEU A 280 -4.41 -17.71 -11.37
CA LEU A 280 -4.77 -16.46 -10.72
C LEU A 280 -5.51 -16.73 -9.40
N LEU A 281 -6.60 -17.46 -9.46
CA LEU A 281 -7.45 -17.75 -8.31
C LEU A 281 -6.68 -18.51 -7.22
N SER A 282 -5.93 -19.55 -7.59
CA SER A 282 -5.16 -20.34 -6.63
C SER A 282 -4.04 -19.53 -5.96
N SER A 283 -3.35 -18.65 -6.69
CA SER A 283 -2.33 -17.76 -6.12
C SER A 283 -2.93 -16.77 -5.13
N PHE A 284 -4.13 -16.24 -5.39
CA PHE A 284 -4.86 -15.40 -4.45
C PHE A 284 -5.22 -16.14 -3.16
N VAL A 285 -5.86 -17.30 -3.30
CA VAL A 285 -6.27 -18.12 -2.15
C VAL A 285 -5.06 -18.52 -1.31
N LEU A 286 -3.99 -18.97 -1.96
CA LEU A 286 -2.77 -19.37 -1.27
C LEU A 286 -2.10 -18.18 -0.56
N SER A 287 -2.05 -17.00 -1.17
CA SER A 287 -1.51 -15.80 -0.53
C SER A 287 -2.28 -15.46 0.75
N ILE A 288 -3.60 -15.60 0.76
CA ILE A 288 -4.43 -15.37 1.95
C ILE A 288 -4.15 -16.44 3.02
N ILE A 289 -4.04 -17.70 2.64
CA ILE A 289 -3.76 -18.81 3.56
C ILE A 289 -2.37 -18.62 4.19
N VAL A 290 -1.34 -18.35 3.38
CA VAL A 290 0.03 -18.14 3.86
C VAL A 290 0.09 -16.92 4.78
N ALA A 291 -0.57 -15.83 4.42
CA ALA A 291 -0.65 -14.63 5.27
C ALA A 291 -1.28 -14.93 6.64
N TRP A 292 -2.38 -15.67 6.65
CA TRP A 292 -3.03 -16.12 7.89
C TRP A 292 -2.11 -17.00 8.74
N CYS A 293 -1.43 -17.97 8.12
CA CYS A 293 -0.45 -18.82 8.81
C CYS A 293 0.72 -18.01 9.37
N CYS A 294 1.28 -17.07 8.60
CA CYS A 294 2.37 -16.20 9.07
C CYS A 294 1.95 -15.41 10.31
N ARG A 295 0.77 -14.80 10.28
CA ARG A 295 0.24 -14.08 11.44
C ARG A 295 0.07 -14.99 12.64
N TRP A 296 -0.54 -16.15 12.46
CA TRP A 296 -0.75 -17.13 13.52
C TRP A 296 0.58 -17.58 14.17
N CYS A 297 1.61 -17.86 13.35
CA CYS A 297 2.95 -18.21 13.85
C CYS A 297 3.57 -17.07 14.66
N VAL A 298 3.54 -15.84 14.13
CA VAL A 298 4.11 -14.67 14.81
C VAL A 298 3.37 -14.37 16.12
N GLU A 299 2.06 -14.50 16.15
CA GLU A 299 1.27 -14.34 17.38
C GLU A 299 1.63 -15.40 18.42
N ARG A 300 1.88 -16.64 18.01
CA ARG A 300 2.32 -17.71 18.92
C ARG A 300 3.74 -17.53 19.45
N LEU A 301 4.66 -17.09 18.60
CA LEU A 301 6.04 -16.79 19.02
C LEU A 301 6.14 -15.60 19.99
N ASN A 302 5.18 -14.68 19.94
CA ASN A 302 5.10 -13.53 20.82
C ASN A 302 4.41 -13.83 22.19
N PHE A 303 4.01 -15.07 22.47
CA PHE A 303 3.28 -15.45 23.69
C PHE A 303 4.06 -15.32 25.01
N GLY A 304 5.34 -14.98 24.98
CA GLY A 304 6.13 -14.75 26.21
C GLY A 304 5.94 -13.37 26.86
N THR A 305 5.01 -12.51 26.36
CA THR A 305 4.88 -11.11 26.80
C THR A 305 3.41 -10.64 26.92
N ARG A 306 2.54 -11.49 27.45
CA ARG A 306 1.27 -11.02 27.99
C ARG A 306 1.42 -10.56 29.44
#